data_8e6f9a756beaa6262987e680f3262ea0
#
_entry.id   8e6f9a756beaa6262987e680f3262ea0
#
_cell.length_a   1.000
_cell.length_b   1.000
_cell.length_c   1.000
_cell.angle_alpha   90.00
_cell.angle_beta   90.00
_cell.angle_gamma   90.00
#
_symmetry.space_group_name_H-M   'P 1'
#
loop_
_entity.id
_entity.type
_entity.pdbx_description
1 polymer ?
#
loop_
_entity_poly.entity_id
_entity_poly.type
_entity_poly.pdbx_seq_one_letter_code
_entity_poly.pdbx_strand_id
1 'polypeptide(L)'
;MTESLRAETALAPDQVEWLHLLVGDWQLVSDLSFADLVLWVADRSNGWFAAAHVRPTTGPMVFFDDLVGRRLRSGLRPLVEQSRRTRAIAKEPGPEWREDRPVREEAIPVVHRGQVLAVVTRHTNLAQMRTPSRLELTYLATADALARMIASGDFPAGGAPTGQRRGAPRAGDGVIRLDAEARVTYASPNATSAIHRLGHAGDVTGASLPAITTTLVRPGAPVDEGLGLVVTGRAPWRTEIESRGACVSLRAIPLIEQGQRVGALLLLRDVSELRRRELELLTKDATIREIHHRVKNNLQTVAALLRLQARRLPEAPARQALEEAVRRVATIALVHDTLSQGADESVDFDEIADRLLTAVVEVATTWEVEVRTARTGSFGRLLADDATTLAMSVSELVQNAVEHGLAADGGTVTLDAMRSRLDGEDLLTITIEDDGRGLPPELAPASMGRLDRPHPGGLGTQIVTSLVQDMRGTITWQRRSPRGTTVQLVARLRRSTDF
;
A
#
# COMPACT_ATOMS: atom_id res chain seq x y z
N MET A 1 -8.32 17.89 -11.48
CA MET A 1 -7.58 19.10 -11.97
C MET A 1 -7.07 18.93 -13.41
N THR A 2 -6.25 17.94 -13.74
CA THR A 2 -5.64 17.77 -15.09
C THR A 2 -6.64 17.76 -16.24
N GLU A 3 -7.71 16.99 -16.11
CA GLU A 3 -8.76 16.89 -17.13
C GLU A 3 -9.47 18.23 -17.36
N SER A 4 -9.86 18.90 -16.27
CA SER A 4 -10.53 20.21 -16.35
C SER A 4 -9.62 21.27 -16.96
N LEU A 5 -8.31 21.32 -16.57
CA LEU A 5 -7.35 22.26 -17.15
C LEU A 5 -7.15 22.04 -18.67
N ARG A 6 -7.04 20.78 -19.10
CA ARG A 6 -6.89 20.46 -20.54
C ARG A 6 -8.12 20.79 -21.37
N ALA A 7 -9.32 20.54 -20.79
CA ALA A 7 -10.58 20.78 -21.47
C ALA A 7 -10.92 22.28 -21.57
N GLU A 8 -10.71 23.04 -20.50
CA GLU A 8 -11.23 24.42 -20.39
C GLU A 8 -10.18 25.50 -20.69
N THR A 9 -8.88 25.15 -20.70
CA THR A 9 -7.79 26.16 -20.87
C THR A 9 -6.97 25.96 -22.15
N ALA A 10 -6.15 26.96 -22.49
CA ALA A 10 -5.15 26.92 -23.57
C ALA A 10 -3.73 26.65 -23.03
N LEU A 11 -3.57 26.16 -21.80
CA LEU A 11 -2.27 25.91 -21.19
C LEU A 11 -1.55 24.75 -21.86
N ALA A 12 -0.25 24.93 -22.09
CA ALA A 12 0.64 23.88 -22.59
C ALA A 12 0.89 22.79 -21.50
N PRO A 13 1.28 21.56 -21.88
CA PRO A 13 1.52 20.48 -20.92
C PRO A 13 2.50 20.80 -19.79
N ASP A 14 3.61 21.49 -20.10
CA ASP A 14 4.62 21.92 -19.12
C ASP A 14 4.07 22.98 -18.16
N GLN A 15 3.16 23.84 -18.62
CA GLN A 15 2.46 24.81 -17.78
C GLN A 15 1.47 24.13 -16.83
N VAL A 16 0.75 23.11 -17.29
CA VAL A 16 -0.13 22.30 -16.46
C VAL A 16 0.69 21.56 -15.39
N GLU A 17 1.83 20.99 -15.77
CA GLU A 17 2.74 20.32 -14.83
C GLU A 17 3.24 21.28 -13.74
N TRP A 18 3.62 22.51 -14.11
CA TRP A 18 4.00 23.54 -13.15
C TRP A 18 2.91 23.84 -12.13
N LEU A 19 1.66 23.96 -12.57
CA LEU A 19 0.52 24.16 -11.66
C LEU A 19 0.30 22.95 -10.74
N HIS A 20 0.57 21.74 -11.23
CA HIS A 20 0.52 20.54 -10.39
C HIS A 20 1.59 20.52 -9.31
N LEU A 21 2.81 20.91 -9.66
CA LEU A 21 3.91 21.05 -8.69
C LEU A 21 3.56 22.08 -7.61
N LEU A 22 2.99 23.23 -8.01
CA LEU A 22 2.54 24.25 -7.07
C LEU A 22 1.46 23.71 -6.13
N VAL A 23 0.43 23.07 -6.67
CA VAL A 23 -0.66 22.49 -5.87
C VAL A 23 -0.17 21.36 -4.96
N GLY A 24 0.87 20.61 -5.37
CA GLY A 24 1.53 19.61 -4.53
C GLY A 24 2.18 20.20 -3.27
N ASP A 25 2.62 21.43 -3.33
CA ASP A 25 3.36 22.08 -2.25
C ASP A 25 2.62 23.24 -1.55
N TRP A 26 1.50 23.72 -2.06
CA TRP A 26 0.84 24.93 -1.57
C TRP A 26 0.12 24.78 -0.20
N GLN A 27 -0.09 23.54 0.28
CA GLN A 27 -0.54 23.32 1.65
C GLN A 27 0.39 23.99 2.66
N LEU A 28 1.71 24.00 2.37
CA LEU A 28 2.68 24.71 3.18
C LEU A 28 2.40 26.21 3.24
N VAL A 29 2.08 26.84 2.11
CA VAL A 29 1.78 28.28 2.04
C VAL A 29 0.47 28.59 2.78
N SER A 30 -0.53 27.73 2.64
CA SER A 30 -1.80 27.82 3.36
C SER A 30 -1.59 27.74 4.88
N ASP A 31 -0.86 26.72 5.34
CA ASP A 31 -0.59 26.49 6.75
C ASP A 31 0.24 27.61 7.41
N LEU A 32 1.24 28.11 6.69
CA LEU A 32 2.09 29.23 7.19
C LEU A 32 1.38 30.58 7.16
N SER A 33 0.38 30.75 6.29
CA SER A 33 -0.40 31.99 6.21
C SER A 33 -1.69 31.96 7.01
N PHE A 34 -2.05 30.81 7.61
CA PHE A 34 -3.33 30.59 8.27
C PHE A 34 -4.52 31.01 7.39
N ALA A 35 -4.45 30.69 6.10
CA ALA A 35 -5.36 31.21 5.08
C ALA A 35 -5.78 30.14 4.09
N ASP A 36 -7.02 30.24 3.61
CA ASP A 36 -7.50 29.47 2.46
C ASP A 36 -6.83 30.00 1.18
N LEU A 37 -6.42 29.07 0.30
CA LEU A 37 -5.87 29.42 -1.02
C LEU A 37 -6.76 28.82 -2.12
N VAL A 38 -7.08 29.63 -3.12
CA VAL A 38 -7.82 29.22 -4.30
C VAL A 38 -7.02 29.52 -5.55
N LEU A 39 -6.83 28.54 -6.41
CA LEU A 39 -6.14 28.68 -7.69
C LEU A 39 -7.16 29.00 -8.78
N TRP A 40 -7.08 30.21 -9.32
CA TRP A 40 -7.91 30.68 -10.42
C TRP A 40 -7.17 30.58 -11.73
N VAL A 41 -7.76 29.90 -12.71
CA VAL A 41 -7.20 29.78 -14.08
C VAL A 41 -8.16 30.41 -15.07
N ALA A 42 -7.62 31.12 -16.05
CA ALA A 42 -8.43 31.68 -17.11
C ALA A 42 -8.88 30.63 -18.09
N ASP A 43 -10.18 30.61 -18.42
CA ASP A 43 -10.72 29.74 -19.44
C ASP A 43 -10.56 30.36 -20.85
N ARG A 44 -10.90 29.58 -21.89
CA ARG A 44 -10.82 30.02 -23.30
C ARG A 44 -11.76 31.17 -23.63
N SER A 45 -12.77 31.46 -22.83
CA SER A 45 -13.73 32.56 -22.97
C SER A 45 -13.36 33.79 -22.16
N ASN A 46 -12.16 33.84 -21.59
CA ASN A 46 -11.67 34.91 -20.72
C ASN A 46 -12.44 35.06 -19.39
N GLY A 47 -13.10 33.96 -18.97
CA GLY A 47 -13.61 33.78 -17.61
C GLY A 47 -12.53 33.20 -16.70
N TRP A 48 -12.86 33.11 -15.41
CA TRP A 48 -12.00 32.48 -14.41
C TRP A 48 -12.75 31.38 -13.68
N PHE A 49 -12.11 30.25 -13.48
CA PHE A 49 -12.65 29.16 -12.65
C PHE A 49 -11.61 28.69 -11.62
N ALA A 50 -12.09 28.17 -10.50
CA ALA A 50 -11.25 27.61 -9.45
C ALA A 50 -10.77 26.22 -9.87
N ALA A 51 -9.47 26.08 -10.17
CA ALA A 51 -8.87 24.81 -10.55
C ALA A 51 -8.49 23.95 -9.34
N ALA A 52 -8.20 24.59 -8.21
CA ALA A 52 -7.88 23.92 -6.94
C ALA A 52 -8.23 24.82 -5.76
N HIS A 53 -8.44 24.21 -4.59
CA HIS A 53 -8.73 24.88 -3.34
C HIS A 53 -8.04 24.12 -2.20
N VAL A 54 -7.42 24.85 -1.27
CA VAL A 54 -6.79 24.30 -0.07
C VAL A 54 -7.12 25.13 1.15
N ARG A 55 -7.31 24.45 2.29
CA ARG A 55 -7.62 25.05 3.58
C ARG A 55 -6.44 24.88 4.54
N PRO A 56 -6.18 25.85 5.43
CA PRO A 56 -5.12 25.71 6.43
C PRO A 56 -5.48 24.62 7.45
N THR A 57 -4.49 23.85 7.89
CA THR A 57 -4.62 22.93 9.04
C THR A 57 -4.22 23.59 10.35
N THR A 58 -3.64 24.78 10.30
CA THR A 58 -3.08 25.53 11.41
C THR A 58 -3.96 26.67 11.92
N GLY A 59 -5.05 26.99 11.21
CA GLY A 59 -5.94 28.10 11.53
C GLY A 59 -7.38 27.92 11.09
N PRO A 60 -8.25 28.88 11.40
CA PRO A 60 -9.64 28.83 11.00
C PRO A 60 -9.80 29.01 9.48
N MET A 61 -10.62 28.19 8.84
CA MET A 61 -10.97 28.31 7.43
C MET A 61 -11.95 29.45 7.18
N VAL A 62 -11.92 29.99 5.96
CA VAL A 62 -12.87 30.99 5.45
C VAL A 62 -14.02 30.30 4.70
N PHE A 63 -13.70 29.27 3.90
CA PHE A 63 -14.67 28.57 3.09
C PHE A 63 -15.00 27.18 3.64
N PHE A 64 -16.29 26.92 3.90
CA PHE A 64 -16.75 25.62 4.35
C PHE A 64 -17.02 24.68 3.16
N ASP A 65 -17.48 25.24 2.03
CA ASP A 65 -17.73 24.50 0.78
C ASP A 65 -16.47 24.38 -0.07
N ASP A 66 -16.41 23.36 -0.91
CA ASP A 66 -15.40 23.26 -1.96
C ASP A 66 -15.69 24.27 -3.09
N LEU A 67 -14.65 24.98 -3.52
CA LEU A 67 -14.74 25.97 -4.59
C LEU A 67 -14.29 25.43 -5.94
N VAL A 68 -13.72 24.23 -6.03
CA VAL A 68 -13.24 23.66 -7.29
C VAL A 68 -14.36 23.61 -8.33
N GLY A 69 -14.08 24.09 -9.54
CA GLY A 69 -15.04 24.22 -10.65
C GLY A 69 -15.95 25.44 -10.59
N ARG A 70 -15.99 26.19 -9.47
CA ARG A 70 -16.83 27.41 -9.38
C ARG A 70 -16.19 28.56 -10.16
N ARG A 71 -17.06 29.43 -10.71
CA ARG A 71 -16.67 30.65 -11.41
C ARG A 71 -16.28 31.76 -10.42
N LEU A 72 -15.29 32.59 -10.83
CA LEU A 72 -14.83 33.73 -10.03
C LEU A 72 -15.97 34.73 -9.83
N ARG A 73 -16.17 35.16 -8.59
CA ARG A 73 -17.17 36.16 -8.22
C ARG A 73 -16.79 37.55 -8.80
N SER A 74 -17.79 38.36 -9.16
CA SER A 74 -17.61 39.66 -9.73
C SER A 74 -16.80 40.63 -8.84
N GLY A 75 -16.99 40.56 -7.51
CA GLY A 75 -16.26 41.40 -6.54
C GLY A 75 -14.76 41.10 -6.48
N LEU A 76 -14.35 39.84 -6.61
CA LEU A 76 -12.93 39.44 -6.54
C LEU A 76 -12.19 39.63 -7.90
N ARG A 77 -12.94 39.77 -8.98
CA ARG A 77 -12.40 39.86 -10.34
C ARG A 77 -11.42 41.03 -10.54
N PRO A 78 -11.69 42.25 -10.06
CA PRO A 78 -10.76 43.38 -10.22
C PRO A 78 -9.39 43.06 -9.59
N LEU A 79 -9.35 42.45 -8.40
CA LEU A 79 -8.12 42.08 -7.68
C LEU A 79 -7.31 41.06 -8.46
N VAL A 80 -7.97 40.00 -8.98
CA VAL A 80 -7.34 38.96 -9.80
C VAL A 80 -6.79 39.50 -11.10
N GLU A 81 -7.58 40.32 -11.82
CA GLU A 81 -7.15 40.93 -13.08
C GLU A 81 -6.03 41.98 -12.87
N GLN A 82 -6.04 42.73 -11.77
CA GLN A 82 -4.96 43.61 -11.38
C GLN A 82 -3.66 42.82 -11.20
N SER A 83 -3.69 41.75 -10.38
CA SER A 83 -2.52 40.91 -10.13
C SER A 83 -1.96 40.30 -11.42
N ARG A 84 -2.83 39.77 -12.28
CA ARG A 84 -2.44 39.25 -13.61
C ARG A 84 -1.73 40.30 -14.48
N ARG A 85 -2.33 41.50 -14.56
CA ARG A 85 -1.84 42.59 -15.45
C ARG A 85 -0.52 43.18 -14.94
N THR A 86 -0.42 43.41 -13.60
CA THR A 86 0.78 44.05 -13.02
C THR A 86 1.91 43.04 -12.77
N ARG A 87 1.60 41.72 -12.82
CA ARG A 87 2.53 40.63 -12.45
C ARG A 87 3.06 40.78 -11.01
N ALA A 88 2.26 41.39 -10.15
CA ALA A 88 2.61 41.69 -8.77
C ALA A 88 1.46 41.24 -7.84
N ILE A 89 1.81 41.02 -6.58
CA ILE A 89 0.82 40.70 -5.55
C ILE A 89 -0.08 41.92 -5.38
N ALA A 90 -1.40 41.72 -5.58
CA ALA A 90 -2.41 42.71 -5.35
C ALA A 90 -3.11 42.48 -4.03
N LYS A 91 -3.42 43.55 -3.28
CA LYS A 91 -4.07 43.49 -1.97
C LYS A 91 -5.27 44.44 -1.97
N GLU A 92 -6.35 44.01 -1.38
CA GLU A 92 -7.50 44.86 -1.08
C GLU A 92 -7.09 45.91 -0.02
N PRO A 93 -7.55 47.15 -0.14
CA PRO A 93 -7.21 48.22 0.83
C PRO A 93 -7.81 48.02 2.22
N GLY A 94 -8.85 47.21 2.35
CA GLY A 94 -9.54 46.90 3.58
C GLY A 94 -10.09 45.49 3.62
N PRO A 95 -10.59 45.04 4.78
CA PRO A 95 -11.23 43.73 4.90
C PRO A 95 -12.58 43.72 4.16
N GLU A 96 -12.85 42.68 3.40
CA GLU A 96 -14.16 42.40 2.86
C GLU A 96 -14.99 41.60 3.89
N TRP A 97 -16.27 41.92 4.03
CA TRP A 97 -17.16 41.19 4.94
C TRP A 97 -17.83 40.03 4.22
N ARG A 98 -17.59 38.80 4.71
CA ARG A 98 -18.21 37.58 4.21
C ARG A 98 -18.94 36.87 5.35
N GLU A 99 -20.23 36.68 5.22
CA GLU A 99 -21.05 36.00 6.23
C GLU A 99 -20.75 36.51 7.65
N ASP A 100 -20.75 37.83 7.84
CA ASP A 100 -20.44 38.57 9.07
C ASP A 100 -18.99 38.37 9.60
N ARG A 101 -18.06 37.95 8.75
CA ARG A 101 -16.65 37.78 9.10
C ARG A 101 -15.77 38.70 8.26
N PRO A 102 -14.86 39.44 8.87
CA PRO A 102 -13.89 40.23 8.13
C PRO A 102 -12.82 39.31 7.52
N VAL A 103 -12.66 39.35 6.22
CA VAL A 103 -11.70 38.55 5.46
C VAL A 103 -10.75 39.48 4.73
N ARG A 104 -9.44 39.24 4.84
CA ARG A 104 -8.44 39.90 4.00
C ARG A 104 -8.19 39.07 2.78
N GLU A 105 -8.25 39.72 1.60
CA GLU A 105 -8.03 39.09 0.31
C GLU A 105 -6.79 39.62 -0.35
N GLU A 106 -5.97 38.72 -0.87
CA GLU A 106 -4.77 39.03 -1.64
C GLU A 106 -4.73 38.15 -2.87
N ALA A 107 -4.29 38.67 -4.01
CA ALA A 107 -4.11 37.94 -5.26
C ALA A 107 -2.62 37.85 -5.61
N ILE A 108 -2.13 36.60 -5.78
CA ILE A 108 -0.72 36.29 -6.04
C ILE A 108 -0.65 35.70 -7.45
N PRO A 109 0.07 36.34 -8.40
CA PRO A 109 0.18 35.80 -9.75
C PRO A 109 1.10 34.59 -9.74
N VAL A 110 0.68 33.50 -10.39
CA VAL A 110 1.50 32.31 -10.59
C VAL A 110 2.30 32.48 -11.87
N VAL A 111 3.59 32.74 -11.72
CA VAL A 111 4.50 33.02 -12.86
C VAL A 111 5.32 31.76 -13.17
N HIS A 112 5.43 31.44 -14.44
CA HIS A 112 6.35 30.42 -14.95
C HIS A 112 7.00 30.91 -16.24
N ARG A 113 8.32 30.91 -16.32
CA ARG A 113 9.09 31.40 -17.47
C ARG A 113 8.65 32.81 -17.95
N GLY A 114 8.35 33.68 -16.98
CA GLY A 114 7.95 35.08 -17.28
C GLY A 114 6.47 35.24 -17.70
N GLN A 115 5.68 34.18 -17.75
CA GLN A 115 4.25 34.23 -18.06
C GLN A 115 3.40 33.99 -16.81
N VAL A 116 2.29 34.72 -16.68
CA VAL A 116 1.29 34.46 -15.63
C VAL A 116 0.34 33.37 -16.12
N LEU A 117 0.42 32.20 -15.52
CA LEU A 117 -0.40 31.05 -15.86
C LEU A 117 -1.76 31.03 -15.13
N ALA A 118 -1.77 31.51 -13.90
CA ALA A 118 -2.89 31.48 -12.98
C ALA A 118 -2.75 32.58 -11.92
N VAL A 119 -3.76 32.74 -11.07
CA VAL A 119 -3.69 33.59 -9.89
C VAL A 119 -4.14 32.81 -8.68
N VAL A 120 -3.36 32.80 -7.61
CA VAL A 120 -3.75 32.27 -6.31
C VAL A 120 -4.36 33.40 -5.49
N THR A 121 -5.57 33.24 -4.99
CA THR A 121 -6.12 34.14 -3.98
C THR A 121 -5.93 33.56 -2.59
N ARG A 122 -5.42 34.39 -1.68
CA ARG A 122 -5.21 34.09 -0.27
C ARG A 122 -6.29 34.77 0.55
N HIS A 123 -7.06 34.01 1.31
CA HIS A 123 -8.19 34.49 2.11
C HIS A 123 -7.90 34.26 3.57
N THR A 124 -7.64 35.33 4.33
CA THR A 124 -7.31 35.26 5.75
C THR A 124 -8.50 35.71 6.60
N ASN A 125 -8.93 34.86 7.53
CA ASN A 125 -10.00 35.18 8.47
C ASN A 125 -9.46 36.13 9.56
N LEU A 126 -10.06 37.32 9.68
CA LEU A 126 -9.66 38.32 10.67
C LEU A 126 -10.56 38.33 11.92
N ALA A 127 -11.56 37.47 12.00
CA ALA A 127 -12.54 37.46 13.12
C ALA A 127 -11.89 37.17 14.49
N GLN A 128 -10.71 36.53 14.51
CA GLN A 128 -9.99 36.15 15.73
C GLN A 128 -8.66 36.92 15.86
N MET A 129 -8.57 38.15 15.36
CA MET A 129 -7.35 38.93 15.47
C MET A 129 -6.99 39.20 16.94
N ARG A 130 -5.91 38.60 17.36
CA ARG A 130 -5.15 38.88 18.57
C ARG A 130 -3.75 39.35 18.18
N THR A 131 -3.00 39.89 19.13
CA THR A 131 -1.59 40.15 18.89
C THR A 131 -0.86 38.87 18.50
N PRO A 132 -0.29 38.77 17.28
CA PRO A 132 0.36 37.57 16.83
C PRO A 132 1.57 37.20 17.68
N SER A 133 1.73 35.93 18.01
CA SER A 133 2.90 35.40 18.67
C SER A 133 4.13 35.46 17.77
N ARG A 134 5.34 35.31 18.34
CA ARG A 134 6.59 35.25 17.56
C ARG A 134 6.56 34.15 16.49
N LEU A 135 5.94 33.01 16.82
CA LEU A 135 5.73 31.91 15.88
C LEU A 135 4.86 32.36 14.71
N GLU A 136 3.70 32.95 14.96
CA GLU A 136 2.78 33.41 13.93
C GLU A 136 3.41 34.48 13.03
N LEU A 137 4.15 35.43 13.61
CA LEU A 137 4.89 36.44 12.83
C LEU A 137 5.93 35.81 11.90
N THR A 138 6.67 34.81 12.37
CA THR A 138 7.66 34.10 11.56
C THR A 138 6.99 33.30 10.45
N TYR A 139 5.87 32.66 10.74
CA TYR A 139 5.09 31.90 9.75
C TYR A 139 4.56 32.81 8.65
N LEU A 140 3.92 33.93 9.03
CA LEU A 140 3.40 34.92 8.08
C LEU A 140 4.51 35.52 7.21
N ALA A 141 5.66 35.91 7.80
CA ALA A 141 6.79 36.42 7.06
C ALA A 141 7.36 35.38 6.06
N THR A 142 7.33 34.10 6.45
CA THR A 142 7.78 33.01 5.56
C THR A 142 6.76 32.74 4.45
N ALA A 143 5.46 32.76 4.75
CA ALA A 143 4.40 32.65 3.75
C ALA A 143 4.46 33.80 2.72
N ASP A 144 4.75 35.02 3.17
CA ASP A 144 4.93 36.19 2.27
C ASP A 144 6.18 36.04 1.40
N ALA A 145 7.26 35.46 1.90
CA ALA A 145 8.43 35.12 1.10
C ALA A 145 8.09 34.10 0.00
N LEU A 146 7.40 33.04 0.36
CA LEU A 146 6.93 32.02 -0.60
C LEU A 146 5.94 32.61 -1.63
N ALA A 147 5.04 33.51 -1.21
CA ALA A 147 4.12 34.19 -2.11
C ALA A 147 4.88 35.07 -3.12
N ARG A 148 5.92 35.76 -2.70
CA ARG A 148 6.81 36.49 -3.62
C ARG A 148 7.53 35.57 -4.60
N MET A 149 7.99 34.41 -4.14
CA MET A 149 8.62 33.38 -4.98
C MET A 149 7.64 32.76 -5.99
N ILE A 150 6.35 32.61 -5.66
CA ILE A 150 5.31 32.22 -6.62
C ILE A 150 5.17 33.32 -7.70
N ALA A 151 5.16 34.56 -7.28
CA ALA A 151 5.01 35.70 -8.17
C ALA A 151 6.24 35.96 -9.04
N SER A 152 7.46 35.57 -8.65
CA SER A 152 8.67 35.61 -9.46
C SER A 152 8.93 34.37 -10.30
N GLY A 153 8.24 33.25 -10.01
CA GLY A 153 8.45 31.96 -10.68
C GLY A 153 9.55 31.08 -10.06
N ASP A 154 9.99 31.42 -8.84
CA ASP A 154 11.01 30.69 -8.08
C ASP A 154 10.41 29.57 -7.20
N PHE A 155 9.08 29.53 -7.06
CA PHE A 155 8.35 28.48 -6.34
C PHE A 155 7.16 27.97 -7.17
N PRO A 156 6.94 26.64 -7.23
CA PRO A 156 7.69 25.56 -6.57
C PRO A 156 9.12 25.43 -7.10
N ALA A 157 10.03 25.03 -6.23
CA ALA A 157 11.43 24.89 -6.62
C ALA A 157 11.59 23.66 -7.53
N GLY A 158 12.15 23.85 -8.72
CA GLY A 158 12.45 22.77 -9.66
C GLY A 158 13.44 21.75 -9.07
N GLY A 159 13.23 20.45 -9.36
CA GLY A 159 14.09 19.36 -8.87
C GLY A 159 13.75 18.85 -7.46
N ALA A 160 12.73 19.41 -6.81
CA ALA A 160 12.23 18.83 -5.58
C ALA A 160 11.65 17.42 -5.85
N PRO A 161 11.91 16.42 -4.98
CA PRO A 161 11.29 15.11 -5.13
C PRO A 161 9.77 15.27 -5.06
N THR A 162 9.10 15.05 -6.18
CA THR A 162 7.65 15.13 -6.33
C THR A 162 6.98 13.95 -5.64
N GLY A 163 5.93 14.22 -4.89
CA GLY A 163 5.03 13.25 -4.28
C GLY A 163 4.93 13.38 -2.76
N GLN A 164 3.69 13.30 -2.26
CA GLN A 164 3.42 13.14 -0.84
C GLN A 164 3.83 11.72 -0.42
N ARG A 165 5.07 11.54 0.00
CA ARG A 165 5.47 10.30 0.67
C ARG A 165 4.89 10.31 2.08
N ARG A 166 4.40 9.14 2.53
CA ARG A 166 4.03 8.92 3.94
C ARG A 166 5.18 9.41 4.82
N GLY A 167 4.89 10.27 5.83
CA GLY A 167 5.92 10.84 6.69
C GLY A 167 6.56 12.15 6.20
N ALA A 168 6.08 12.79 5.11
CA ALA A 168 6.58 14.10 4.69
C ALA A 168 6.36 15.17 5.77
N PRO A 169 7.39 15.96 6.14
CA PRO A 169 7.24 17.03 7.13
C PRO A 169 6.26 18.11 6.67
N ARG A 170 5.43 18.60 7.61
CA ARG A 170 4.47 19.69 7.42
C ARG A 170 4.82 20.88 8.31
N ALA A 171 4.22 22.04 8.07
CA ALA A 171 4.43 23.24 8.91
C ALA A 171 4.13 22.99 10.40
N GLY A 172 3.10 22.19 10.72
CA GLY A 172 2.72 21.87 12.10
C GLY A 172 3.67 20.87 12.79
N ASP A 173 4.45 20.08 12.05
CA ASP A 173 5.36 19.09 12.63
C ASP A 173 6.61 19.74 13.22
N GLY A 174 7.17 20.75 12.56
CA GLY A 174 8.32 21.52 13.02
C GLY A 174 8.91 22.39 11.91
N VAL A 175 9.28 23.60 12.25
CA VAL A 175 9.81 24.60 11.34
C VAL A 175 11.11 25.18 11.86
N ILE A 176 12.13 25.25 11.00
CA ILE A 176 13.37 25.99 11.22
C ILE A 176 13.53 26.99 10.08
N ARG A 177 13.89 28.23 10.39
CA ARG A 177 14.31 29.23 9.42
C ARG A 177 15.82 29.44 9.52
N LEU A 178 16.48 29.40 8.37
CA LEU A 178 17.91 29.66 8.24
C LEU A 178 18.15 31.00 7.53
N ASP A 179 19.25 31.63 7.87
CA ASP A 179 19.85 32.72 7.08
C ASP A 179 20.67 32.16 5.90
N ALA A 180 21.35 33.09 5.16
CA ALA A 180 22.20 32.75 4.05
C ALA A 180 23.41 31.88 4.43
N GLU A 181 23.91 32.00 5.64
CA GLU A 181 25.03 31.26 6.24
C GLU A 181 24.62 29.95 6.92
N ALA A 182 23.34 29.54 6.79
CA ALA A 182 22.76 28.35 7.40
C ALA A 182 22.75 28.40 8.95
N ARG A 183 22.71 29.61 9.54
CA ARG A 183 22.43 29.77 10.97
C ARG A 183 20.94 29.77 11.21
N VAL A 184 20.53 29.18 12.30
CA VAL A 184 19.13 29.11 12.69
C VAL A 184 18.67 30.48 13.22
N THR A 185 17.83 31.17 12.48
CA THR A 185 17.22 32.45 12.91
C THR A 185 15.96 32.23 13.72
N TYR A 186 15.30 31.10 13.51
CA TYR A 186 14.12 30.67 14.25
C TYR A 186 13.98 29.15 14.22
N ALA A 187 13.55 28.57 15.34
CA ALA A 187 13.12 27.19 15.44
C ALA A 187 11.80 27.12 16.23
N SER A 188 10.82 26.42 15.70
CA SER A 188 9.57 26.15 16.41
C SER A 188 9.81 25.18 17.59
N PRO A 189 8.96 25.17 18.62
CA PRO A 189 9.09 24.25 19.76
C PRO A 189 9.20 22.79 19.33
N ASN A 190 8.40 22.36 18.34
CA ASN A 190 8.43 21.00 17.82
C ASN A 190 9.77 20.70 17.09
N ALA A 191 10.30 21.64 16.32
CA ALA A 191 11.60 21.48 15.68
C ALA A 191 12.73 21.38 16.72
N THR A 192 12.73 22.24 17.74
CA THR A 192 13.70 22.18 18.85
C THR A 192 13.63 20.84 19.56
N SER A 193 12.41 20.35 19.86
CA SER A 193 12.21 19.04 20.50
C SER A 193 12.71 17.89 19.63
N ALA A 194 12.54 17.95 18.31
CA ALA A 194 13.04 16.94 17.38
C ALA A 194 14.59 16.91 17.36
N ILE A 195 15.23 18.06 17.31
CA ILE A 195 16.70 18.17 17.36
C ILE A 195 17.26 17.70 18.70
N HIS A 196 16.60 17.99 19.81
CA HIS A 196 16.99 17.49 21.14
C HIS A 196 16.86 15.97 21.23
N ARG A 197 15.81 15.37 20.63
CA ARG A 197 15.66 13.90 20.60
C ARG A 197 16.77 13.22 19.81
N LEU A 198 17.31 13.85 18.77
CA LEU A 198 18.50 13.35 18.07
C LEU A 198 19.76 13.40 18.95
N GLY A 199 19.73 14.13 20.08
CA GLY A 199 20.81 14.18 21.07
C GLY A 199 21.57 15.49 21.17
N HIS A 200 21.12 16.55 20.49
CA HIS A 200 21.67 17.90 20.69
C HIS A 200 21.17 18.46 22.02
N ALA A 201 22.05 18.96 22.87
CA ALA A 201 21.72 19.50 24.20
C ALA A 201 21.75 21.04 24.26
N GLY A 202 22.23 21.69 23.22
CA GLY A 202 22.40 23.16 23.19
C GLY A 202 21.21 23.90 22.61
N ASP A 203 21.27 25.23 22.64
CA ASP A 203 20.33 26.08 21.94
C ASP A 203 20.43 25.85 20.43
N VAL A 204 19.29 25.66 19.79
CA VAL A 204 19.18 25.49 18.34
C VAL A 204 19.22 26.86 17.64
N THR A 205 18.57 27.89 18.23
CA THR A 205 18.50 29.25 17.67
C THR A 205 19.85 29.94 17.80
N GLY A 206 20.31 30.55 16.72
CA GLY A 206 21.63 31.21 16.60
C GLY A 206 22.78 30.26 16.23
N ALA A 207 22.59 28.96 16.35
CA ALA A 207 23.60 27.96 16.01
C ALA A 207 23.66 27.67 14.50
N SER A 208 24.80 27.17 14.02
CA SER A 208 24.93 26.67 12.66
C SER A 208 24.28 25.27 12.57
N LEU A 209 23.26 25.10 11.74
CA LEU A 209 22.58 23.81 11.58
C LEU A 209 23.51 22.71 11.05
N PRO A 210 24.40 22.99 10.07
CA PRO A 210 25.43 22.03 9.67
C PRO A 210 26.33 21.57 10.82
N ALA A 211 26.75 22.49 11.71
CA ALA A 211 27.57 22.14 12.87
C ALA A 211 26.82 21.23 13.86
N ILE A 212 25.54 21.54 14.15
CA ILE A 212 24.68 20.67 14.96
C ILE A 212 24.61 19.26 14.34
N THR A 213 24.26 19.17 13.05
CA THR A 213 24.07 17.87 12.39
C THR A 213 25.35 17.06 12.30
N THR A 214 26.51 17.70 12.12
CA THR A 214 27.81 16.99 12.14
C THR A 214 28.07 16.30 13.48
N THR A 215 27.64 16.87 14.60
CA THR A 215 27.77 16.26 15.93
C THR A 215 26.77 15.13 16.19
N LEU A 216 25.66 15.11 15.47
CA LEU A 216 24.60 14.11 15.61
C LEU A 216 24.85 12.85 14.78
N VAL A 217 25.47 13.00 13.61
CA VAL A 217 25.80 11.87 12.73
C VAL A 217 26.99 11.10 13.28
N ARG A 218 26.87 9.79 13.48
CA ARG A 218 27.96 8.95 13.95
C ARG A 218 29.07 8.85 12.89
N PRO A 219 30.36 8.93 13.28
CA PRO A 219 31.47 8.66 12.37
C PRO A 219 31.33 7.28 11.72
N GLY A 220 31.35 7.21 10.37
CA GLY A 220 31.22 5.96 9.63
C GLY A 220 29.78 5.48 9.37
N ALA A 221 28.77 6.19 9.83
CA ALA A 221 27.39 5.90 9.41
C ALA A 221 27.19 6.30 7.93
N PRO A 222 26.39 5.54 7.16
CA PRO A 222 26.01 5.97 5.82
C PRO A 222 25.25 7.30 5.91
N VAL A 223 25.82 8.33 5.30
CA VAL A 223 25.22 9.66 5.25
C VAL A 223 24.56 9.83 3.89
N ASP A 224 23.31 10.26 3.88
CA ASP A 224 22.65 10.67 2.64
C ASP A 224 23.45 11.83 2.00
N GLU A 225 23.84 11.68 0.73
CA GLU A 225 24.57 12.71 -0.03
C GLU A 225 23.81 14.06 -0.05
N GLY A 226 22.48 14.03 0.04
CA GLY A 226 21.62 15.20 0.14
C GLY A 226 21.66 15.92 1.49
N LEU A 227 22.20 15.33 2.56
CA LEU A 227 22.18 15.93 3.89
C LEU A 227 22.81 17.33 3.91
N GLY A 228 23.99 17.46 3.32
CA GLY A 228 24.68 18.76 3.23
C GLY A 228 23.85 19.83 2.53
N LEU A 229 23.11 19.48 1.49
CA LEU A 229 22.22 20.40 0.76
C LEU A 229 21.03 20.83 1.62
N VAL A 230 20.44 19.89 2.37
CA VAL A 230 19.29 20.14 3.23
C VAL A 230 19.67 21.03 4.41
N VAL A 231 20.70 20.67 5.17
CA VAL A 231 21.07 21.40 6.40
C VAL A 231 21.65 22.79 6.11
N THR A 232 22.18 23.00 4.89
CA THR A 232 22.58 24.34 4.42
C THR A 232 21.45 25.10 3.74
N GLY A 233 20.34 24.42 3.42
CA GLY A 233 19.21 25.01 2.70
C GLY A 233 19.55 25.48 1.29
N ARG A 234 20.53 24.84 0.63
CA ARG A 234 21.01 25.26 -0.72
C ARG A 234 20.18 24.70 -1.86
N ALA A 235 19.53 23.56 -1.63
CA ALA A 235 18.70 22.91 -2.64
C ALA A 235 17.36 22.44 -2.04
N PRO A 236 16.30 22.36 -2.86
CA PRO A 236 15.01 21.81 -2.43
C PRO A 236 15.11 20.29 -2.35
N TRP A 237 15.61 19.77 -1.24
CA TRP A 237 15.87 18.36 -1.04
C TRP A 237 15.25 17.86 0.25
N ARG A 238 15.19 16.54 0.37
CA ARG A 238 14.70 15.85 1.57
C ARG A 238 15.69 14.79 1.99
N THR A 239 15.90 14.68 3.31
CA THR A 239 16.77 13.67 3.92
C THR A 239 16.23 13.23 5.26
N GLU A 240 16.78 12.17 5.82
CA GLU A 240 16.49 11.70 7.18
C GLU A 240 17.80 11.66 7.98
N ILE A 241 17.71 12.04 9.25
CA ILE A 241 18.81 11.95 10.22
C ILE A 241 18.40 10.94 11.28
N GLU A 242 19.22 9.92 11.47
CA GLU A 242 19.04 8.95 12.54
C GLU A 242 20.17 9.08 13.55
N SER A 243 19.80 9.28 14.82
CA SER A 243 20.74 9.35 15.94
C SER A 243 20.06 8.93 17.23
N ARG A 244 20.77 8.16 18.07
CA ARG A 244 20.30 7.73 19.41
C ARG A 244 18.93 7.03 19.40
N GLY A 245 18.57 6.36 18.30
CA GLY A 245 17.26 5.69 18.15
C GLY A 245 16.11 6.62 17.79
N ALA A 246 16.38 7.89 17.56
CA ALA A 246 15.42 8.84 16.96
C ALA A 246 15.72 9.00 15.47
N CYS A 247 14.67 9.13 14.67
CA CYS A 247 14.74 9.40 13.24
C CYS A 247 13.91 10.66 12.92
N VAL A 248 14.55 11.66 12.32
CA VAL A 248 13.90 12.92 11.94
C VAL A 248 14.02 13.10 10.43
N SER A 249 12.88 13.23 9.77
CA SER A 249 12.80 13.61 8.36
C SER A 249 12.88 15.12 8.23
N LEU A 250 13.76 15.61 7.35
CA LEU A 250 13.97 17.01 7.06
C LEU A 250 13.67 17.30 5.58
N ARG A 251 13.05 18.45 5.32
CA ARG A 251 12.84 18.97 3.98
C ARG A 251 13.29 20.44 3.93
N ALA A 252 14.19 20.77 3.03
CA ALA A 252 14.64 22.13 2.80
C ALA A 252 13.88 22.78 1.62
N ILE A 253 13.59 24.07 1.78
CA ILE A 253 13.05 24.94 0.73
C ILE A 253 13.90 26.21 0.76
N PRO A 254 14.78 26.42 -0.23
CA PRO A 254 15.55 27.66 -0.36
C PRO A 254 14.62 28.85 -0.48
N LEU A 255 14.90 29.93 0.22
CA LEU A 255 14.19 31.19 0.10
C LEU A 255 14.99 32.11 -0.82
N ILE A 256 14.35 32.52 -1.92
CA ILE A 256 14.95 33.30 -2.98
C ILE A 256 14.29 34.68 -3.04
N GLU A 257 15.08 35.71 -3.07
CA GLU A 257 14.65 37.07 -3.31
C GLU A 257 15.54 37.69 -4.40
N GLN A 258 14.92 38.22 -5.46
CA GLN A 258 15.60 38.83 -6.62
C GLN A 258 16.69 37.91 -7.25
N GLY A 259 16.39 36.58 -7.31
CA GLY A 259 17.31 35.59 -7.86
C GLY A 259 18.46 35.18 -6.94
N GLN A 260 18.54 35.74 -5.73
CA GLN A 260 19.55 35.36 -4.73
C GLN A 260 18.93 34.60 -3.55
N ARG A 261 19.64 33.60 -3.07
CA ARG A 261 19.21 32.86 -1.87
C ARG A 261 19.49 33.70 -0.62
N VAL A 262 18.44 34.09 0.07
CA VAL A 262 18.50 34.85 1.33
C VAL A 262 18.43 33.98 2.58
N GLY A 263 18.17 32.69 2.42
CA GLY A 263 18.07 31.74 3.52
C GLY A 263 17.36 30.47 3.08
N ALA A 264 16.76 29.78 4.06
CA ALA A 264 15.95 28.61 3.78
C ALA A 264 14.88 28.39 4.85
N LEU A 265 13.80 27.72 4.45
CA LEU A 265 12.83 27.11 5.33
C LEU A 265 13.12 25.60 5.41
N LEU A 266 13.25 25.07 6.61
CA LEU A 266 13.30 23.64 6.85
C LEU A 266 12.06 23.19 7.60
N LEU A 267 11.47 22.11 7.10
CA LEU A 267 10.40 21.39 7.77
C LEU A 267 10.99 20.12 8.40
N LEU A 268 10.62 19.82 9.63
CA LEU A 268 11.13 18.68 10.38
C LEU A 268 9.97 17.86 10.90
N ARG A 269 10.07 16.53 10.80
CA ARG A 269 9.12 15.60 11.40
C ARG A 269 9.86 14.44 12.06
N ASP A 270 9.52 14.18 13.32
CA ASP A 270 9.94 12.96 13.98
C ASP A 270 9.16 11.77 13.38
N VAL A 271 9.89 10.87 12.78
CA VAL A 271 9.37 9.65 12.14
C VAL A 271 9.83 8.38 12.86
N SER A 272 10.40 8.51 14.06
CA SER A 272 10.97 7.39 14.83
C SER A 272 9.97 6.27 15.06
N GLU A 273 8.76 6.61 15.46
CA GLU A 273 7.72 5.61 15.71
C GLU A 273 7.22 4.96 14.42
N LEU A 274 7.10 5.73 13.34
CA LEU A 274 6.74 5.21 12.02
C LEU A 274 7.79 4.20 11.52
N ARG A 275 9.07 4.57 11.61
CA ARG A 275 10.20 3.71 11.24
C ARG A 275 10.26 2.45 12.08
N ARG A 276 10.06 2.57 13.40
CA ARG A 276 10.03 1.40 14.27
C ARG A 276 8.91 0.43 13.88
N ARG A 277 7.70 0.94 13.62
CA ARG A 277 6.57 0.10 13.18
C ARG A 277 6.83 -0.56 11.83
N GLU A 278 7.43 0.16 10.89
CA GLU A 278 7.82 -0.42 9.59
C GLU A 278 8.81 -1.57 9.77
N LEU A 279 9.84 -1.38 10.61
CA LEU A 279 10.84 -2.41 10.93
C LEU A 279 10.22 -3.60 11.67
N GLU A 280 9.30 -3.35 12.61
CA GLU A 280 8.56 -4.42 13.32
C GLU A 280 7.73 -5.26 12.34
N LEU A 281 7.04 -4.64 11.38
CA LEU A 281 6.29 -5.34 10.34
C LEU A 281 7.22 -6.18 9.45
N LEU A 282 8.29 -5.59 8.94
CA LEU A 282 9.29 -6.31 8.12
C LEU A 282 9.91 -7.50 8.88
N THR A 283 10.17 -7.33 10.19
CA THR A 283 10.72 -8.41 11.02
C THR A 283 9.70 -9.52 11.24
N LYS A 284 8.41 -9.19 11.46
CA LYS A 284 7.35 -10.18 11.56
C LYS A 284 7.20 -10.99 10.28
N ASP A 285 7.19 -10.34 9.13
CA ASP A 285 7.09 -11.00 7.83
C ASP A 285 8.28 -11.93 7.57
N ALA A 286 9.50 -11.50 7.93
CA ALA A 286 10.69 -12.34 7.83
C ALA A 286 10.61 -13.56 8.77
N THR A 287 10.10 -13.37 10.00
CA THR A 287 9.94 -14.45 10.99
C THR A 287 8.89 -15.47 10.52
N ILE A 288 7.76 -15.01 9.99
CA ILE A 288 6.71 -15.90 9.45
C ILE A 288 7.27 -16.75 8.31
N ARG A 289 7.99 -16.16 7.36
CA ARG A 289 8.63 -16.89 6.27
C ARG A 289 9.64 -17.92 6.78
N GLU A 290 10.45 -17.57 7.78
CA GLU A 290 11.40 -18.50 8.38
C GLU A 290 10.70 -19.67 9.07
N ILE A 291 9.59 -19.43 9.76
CA ILE A 291 8.76 -20.48 10.38
C ILE A 291 8.26 -21.45 9.30
N HIS A 292 7.69 -20.97 8.21
CA HIS A 292 7.22 -21.83 7.11
C HIS A 292 8.35 -22.67 6.50
N HIS A 293 9.51 -22.06 6.27
CA HIS A 293 10.69 -22.79 5.78
C HIS A 293 11.16 -23.87 6.75
N ARG A 294 11.16 -23.60 8.06
CA ARG A 294 11.54 -24.58 9.08
C ARG A 294 10.51 -25.71 9.18
N VAL A 295 9.20 -25.40 9.12
CA VAL A 295 8.13 -26.41 9.10
C VAL A 295 8.30 -27.31 7.88
N LYS A 296 8.50 -26.77 6.67
CA LYS A 296 8.78 -27.54 5.46
C LYS A 296 9.98 -28.50 5.65
N ASN A 297 11.11 -27.98 6.15
CA ASN A 297 12.33 -28.80 6.35
C ASN A 297 12.11 -29.92 7.35
N ASN A 298 11.37 -29.65 8.44
CA ASN A 298 11.02 -30.67 9.42
C ASN A 298 10.10 -31.75 8.82
N LEU A 299 9.09 -31.34 8.05
CA LEU A 299 8.18 -32.27 7.36
C LEU A 299 8.92 -33.13 6.34
N GLN A 300 9.86 -32.58 5.59
CA GLN A 300 10.70 -33.35 4.66
C GLN A 300 11.57 -34.39 5.40
N THR A 301 12.11 -34.02 6.55
CA THR A 301 12.87 -34.96 7.40
C THR A 301 12.00 -36.07 7.91
N VAL A 302 10.79 -35.78 8.39
CA VAL A 302 9.81 -36.79 8.83
C VAL A 302 9.43 -37.72 7.66
N ALA A 303 9.14 -37.16 6.48
CA ALA A 303 8.85 -37.94 5.29
C ALA A 303 9.99 -38.89 4.91
N ALA A 304 11.24 -38.43 4.99
CA ALA A 304 12.41 -39.27 4.72
C ALA A 304 12.55 -40.42 5.72
N LEU A 305 12.35 -40.15 7.01
CA LEU A 305 12.37 -41.17 8.06
C LEU A 305 11.26 -42.21 7.86
N LEU A 306 10.04 -41.77 7.55
CA LEU A 306 8.92 -42.66 7.27
C LEU A 306 9.18 -43.56 6.05
N ARG A 307 9.79 -43.01 4.97
CA ARG A 307 10.21 -43.80 3.79
C ARG A 307 11.24 -44.84 4.14
N LEU A 308 12.20 -44.54 5.01
CA LEU A 308 13.19 -45.51 5.47
C LEU A 308 12.56 -46.64 6.30
N GLN A 309 11.57 -46.29 7.11
CA GLN A 309 10.83 -47.30 7.88
C GLN A 309 9.96 -48.17 6.97
N ALA A 310 9.25 -47.60 6.00
CA ALA A 310 8.44 -48.34 5.04
C ALA A 310 9.25 -49.42 4.30
N ARG A 311 10.48 -49.09 3.87
CA ARG A 311 11.38 -50.04 3.19
C ARG A 311 11.82 -51.20 4.04
N ARG A 312 11.74 -51.09 5.38
CA ARG A 312 12.15 -52.16 6.33
C ARG A 312 11.04 -53.09 6.71
N LEU A 313 9.78 -52.71 6.38
CA LEU A 313 8.63 -53.52 6.73
C LEU A 313 8.40 -54.65 5.73
N PRO A 314 8.32 -55.90 6.18
CA PRO A 314 8.07 -57.05 5.33
C PRO A 314 6.60 -57.16 4.89
N GLU A 315 5.68 -56.62 5.70
CA GLU A 315 4.23 -56.71 5.47
C GLU A 315 3.73 -55.65 4.52
N ALA A 316 3.11 -56.04 3.42
CA ALA A 316 2.61 -55.14 2.40
C ALA A 316 1.59 -54.10 2.91
N PRO A 317 0.59 -54.46 3.75
CA PRO A 317 -0.37 -53.49 4.26
C PRO A 317 0.25 -52.43 5.16
N ALA A 318 1.21 -52.81 6.03
CA ALA A 318 1.90 -51.85 6.90
C ALA A 318 2.80 -50.92 6.10
N ARG A 319 3.48 -51.39 5.06
CA ARG A 319 4.28 -50.58 4.15
C ARG A 319 3.41 -49.57 3.40
N GLN A 320 2.27 -50.00 2.85
CA GLN A 320 1.34 -49.16 2.14
C GLN A 320 0.78 -48.03 3.04
N ALA A 321 0.44 -48.31 4.29
CA ALA A 321 -0.02 -47.32 5.25
C ALA A 321 1.04 -46.22 5.53
N LEU A 322 2.34 -46.61 5.61
CA LEU A 322 3.43 -45.65 5.78
C LEU A 322 3.70 -44.86 4.54
N GLU A 323 3.59 -45.42 3.35
CA GLU A 323 3.74 -44.67 2.06
C GLU A 323 2.62 -43.65 1.92
N GLU A 324 1.40 -43.97 2.33
CA GLU A 324 0.29 -43.02 2.39
C GLU A 324 0.53 -41.91 3.39
N ALA A 325 1.06 -42.16 4.58
CA ALA A 325 1.46 -41.15 5.53
C ALA A 325 2.56 -40.23 4.99
N VAL A 326 3.53 -40.78 4.25
CA VAL A 326 4.59 -39.98 3.56
C VAL A 326 3.97 -39.02 2.55
N ARG A 327 3.02 -39.47 1.73
CA ARG A 327 2.33 -38.61 0.75
C ARG A 327 1.61 -37.45 1.43
N ARG A 328 0.88 -37.70 2.52
CA ARG A 328 0.19 -36.65 3.30
C ARG A 328 1.17 -35.62 3.86
N VAL A 329 2.29 -36.08 4.44
CA VAL A 329 3.34 -35.17 4.94
C VAL A 329 3.93 -34.33 3.79
N ALA A 330 4.12 -34.92 2.62
CA ALA A 330 4.62 -34.20 1.44
C ALA A 330 3.62 -33.14 0.94
N THR A 331 2.32 -33.44 0.95
CA THR A 331 1.25 -32.47 0.60
C THR A 331 1.24 -31.30 1.56
N ILE A 332 1.35 -31.52 2.88
CA ILE A 332 1.44 -30.44 3.86
C ILE A 332 2.70 -29.59 3.62
N ALA A 333 3.84 -30.23 3.35
CA ALA A 333 5.08 -29.52 3.05
C ALA A 333 4.98 -28.64 1.79
N LEU A 334 4.23 -29.08 0.77
CA LEU A 334 3.96 -28.33 -0.44
C LEU A 334 3.18 -27.04 -0.15
N VAL A 335 2.12 -27.13 0.66
CA VAL A 335 1.33 -25.95 1.07
C VAL A 335 2.19 -24.96 1.84
N HIS A 336 3.00 -25.43 2.81
CA HIS A 336 3.91 -24.57 3.57
C HIS A 336 5.00 -23.93 2.69
N ASP A 337 5.43 -24.59 1.63
CA ASP A 337 6.36 -24.03 0.66
C ASP A 337 5.74 -22.86 -0.12
N THR A 338 4.52 -23.03 -0.57
CA THR A 338 3.79 -21.98 -1.29
C THR A 338 3.47 -20.78 -0.36
N LEU A 339 3.09 -21.04 0.90
CA LEU A 339 2.89 -19.99 1.93
C LEU A 339 4.15 -19.17 2.19
N SER A 340 5.33 -19.80 2.15
CA SER A 340 6.60 -19.10 2.40
C SER A 340 6.96 -18.07 1.33
N GLN A 341 6.36 -18.14 0.14
CA GLN A 341 6.62 -17.25 -1.00
C GLN A 341 5.71 -16.02 -1.01
N GLY A 342 4.57 -16.05 -0.29
CA GLY A 342 3.64 -14.94 -0.14
C GLY A 342 3.93 -14.05 1.07
N ALA A 343 3.48 -12.80 1.03
CA ALA A 343 3.52 -11.88 2.17
C ALA A 343 2.27 -12.02 3.07
N ASP A 344 1.23 -12.69 2.59
CA ASP A 344 -0.07 -12.84 3.25
C ASP A 344 -0.25 -14.26 3.77
N GLU A 345 -1.11 -14.44 4.77
CA GLU A 345 -1.55 -15.76 5.29
C GLU A 345 -2.42 -16.55 4.29
N SER A 346 -2.50 -16.10 3.04
CA SER A 346 -3.27 -16.72 1.96
C SER A 346 -2.39 -17.12 0.78
N VAL A 347 -2.73 -18.25 0.14
CA VAL A 347 -2.02 -18.79 -1.02
C VAL A 347 -2.91 -18.83 -2.25
N ASP A 348 -2.28 -18.74 -3.43
CA ASP A 348 -2.92 -19.09 -4.68
C ASP A 348 -3.01 -20.62 -4.77
N PHE A 349 -4.23 -21.15 -4.59
CA PHE A 349 -4.42 -22.60 -4.56
C PHE A 349 -4.32 -23.21 -5.96
N ASP A 350 -4.48 -22.45 -7.01
CA ASP A 350 -4.32 -22.94 -8.38
C ASP A 350 -2.90 -23.48 -8.61
N GLU A 351 -1.87 -22.83 -8.05
CA GLU A 351 -0.48 -23.31 -8.09
C GLU A 351 -0.30 -24.63 -7.33
N ILE A 352 -0.93 -24.76 -6.17
CA ILE A 352 -0.89 -25.99 -5.36
C ILE A 352 -1.56 -27.14 -6.12
N ALA A 353 -2.74 -26.89 -6.71
CA ALA A 353 -3.48 -27.88 -7.47
C ALA A 353 -2.68 -28.40 -8.68
N ASP A 354 -2.02 -27.51 -9.42
CA ASP A 354 -1.19 -27.89 -10.56
C ASP A 354 0.01 -28.73 -10.14
N ARG A 355 0.65 -28.40 -9.02
CA ARG A 355 1.76 -29.21 -8.46
C ARG A 355 1.28 -30.57 -7.98
N LEU A 356 0.10 -30.67 -7.35
CA LEU A 356 -0.48 -31.94 -6.92
C LEU A 356 -0.78 -32.85 -8.13
N LEU A 357 -1.38 -32.32 -9.19
CA LEU A 357 -1.63 -33.06 -10.42
C LEU A 357 -0.35 -33.55 -11.07
N THR A 358 0.69 -32.71 -11.12
CA THR A 358 1.99 -33.10 -11.65
C THR A 358 2.63 -34.23 -10.85
N ALA A 359 2.60 -34.15 -9.52
CA ALA A 359 3.16 -35.18 -8.66
C ALA A 359 2.47 -36.56 -8.83
N VAL A 360 1.15 -36.55 -9.07
CA VAL A 360 0.41 -37.80 -9.31
C VAL A 360 0.80 -38.42 -10.65
N VAL A 361 0.98 -37.64 -11.69
CA VAL A 361 1.46 -38.12 -13.02
C VAL A 361 2.85 -38.73 -12.89
N GLU A 362 3.77 -38.10 -12.15
CA GLU A 362 5.11 -38.63 -11.91
C GLU A 362 5.09 -39.99 -11.22
N VAL A 363 4.23 -40.17 -10.21
CA VAL A 363 4.07 -41.45 -9.53
C VAL A 363 3.47 -42.51 -10.46
N ALA A 364 2.44 -42.16 -11.23
CA ALA A 364 1.82 -43.08 -12.20
C ALA A 364 2.84 -43.56 -13.26
N THR A 365 3.73 -42.70 -13.72
CA THR A 365 4.79 -43.04 -14.67
C THR A 365 5.73 -44.09 -14.10
N THR A 366 6.00 -44.14 -12.80
CA THR A 366 6.83 -45.19 -12.17
C THR A 366 6.14 -46.56 -12.18
N TRP A 367 4.82 -46.60 -12.39
CA TRP A 367 4.03 -47.84 -12.52
C TRP A 367 3.77 -48.22 -13.98
N GLU A 368 4.40 -47.54 -14.94
CA GLU A 368 4.20 -47.71 -16.36
C GLU A 368 2.75 -47.49 -16.82
N VAL A 369 1.97 -46.65 -16.10
CA VAL A 369 0.59 -46.31 -16.39
C VAL A 369 0.52 -44.94 -17.03
N GLU A 370 -0.09 -44.80 -18.20
CA GLU A 370 -0.27 -43.50 -18.87
C GLU A 370 -1.46 -42.76 -18.28
N VAL A 371 -1.17 -41.78 -17.45
CA VAL A 371 -2.19 -40.90 -16.83
C VAL A 371 -2.07 -39.50 -17.37
N ARG A 372 -3.19 -38.93 -17.82
CA ARG A 372 -3.32 -37.54 -18.22
C ARG A 372 -4.14 -36.80 -17.19
N THR A 373 -3.74 -35.59 -16.87
CA THR A 373 -4.47 -34.71 -15.97
C THR A 373 -4.85 -33.41 -16.66
N ALA A 374 -6.03 -32.88 -16.35
CA ALA A 374 -6.47 -31.57 -16.82
C ALA A 374 -7.16 -30.83 -15.68
N ARG A 375 -6.88 -29.52 -15.57
CA ARG A 375 -7.57 -28.63 -14.62
C ARG A 375 -8.35 -27.56 -15.38
N THR A 376 -9.56 -27.28 -14.91
CA THR A 376 -10.43 -26.20 -15.37
C THR A 376 -10.94 -25.39 -14.19
N GLY A 377 -11.40 -24.17 -14.46
CA GLY A 377 -11.84 -23.25 -13.42
C GLY A 377 -10.69 -22.65 -12.57
N SER A 378 -11.02 -22.06 -11.44
CA SER A 378 -10.07 -21.47 -10.50
C SER A 378 -10.53 -21.62 -9.06
N PHE A 379 -9.61 -21.97 -8.18
CA PHE A 379 -9.80 -22.01 -6.74
C PHE A 379 -9.63 -20.63 -6.13
N GLY A 380 -8.74 -19.81 -6.73
CA GLY A 380 -8.35 -18.51 -6.21
C GLY A 380 -7.51 -18.57 -4.93
N ARG A 381 -7.45 -17.45 -4.21
CA ARG A 381 -6.68 -17.36 -2.97
C ARG A 381 -7.45 -17.98 -1.80
N LEU A 382 -6.76 -18.78 -0.99
CA LEU A 382 -7.28 -19.47 0.18
C LEU A 382 -6.42 -19.17 1.41
N LEU A 383 -7.02 -19.12 2.60
CA LEU A 383 -6.28 -19.08 3.86
C LEU A 383 -5.50 -20.38 4.07
N ALA A 384 -4.39 -20.31 4.79
CA ALA A 384 -3.46 -21.42 5.04
C ALA A 384 -4.14 -22.69 5.53
N ASP A 385 -5.08 -22.56 6.48
CA ASP A 385 -5.81 -23.70 7.05
C ASP A 385 -6.70 -24.36 6.00
N ASP A 386 -7.47 -23.56 5.25
CA ASP A 386 -8.36 -24.06 4.20
C ASP A 386 -7.56 -24.68 3.06
N ALA A 387 -6.43 -24.03 2.67
CA ALA A 387 -5.53 -24.54 1.65
C ALA A 387 -4.93 -25.91 2.05
N THR A 388 -4.51 -26.06 3.31
CA THR A 388 -3.93 -27.32 3.79
C THR A 388 -4.98 -28.45 3.77
N THR A 389 -6.18 -28.19 4.31
CA THR A 389 -7.29 -29.16 4.36
C THR A 389 -7.72 -29.56 2.96
N LEU A 390 -7.81 -28.58 2.06
CA LEU A 390 -8.22 -28.81 0.68
C LEU A 390 -7.14 -29.56 -0.12
N ALA A 391 -5.86 -29.22 0.04
CA ALA A 391 -4.75 -29.91 -0.62
C ALA A 391 -4.70 -31.38 -0.25
N MET A 392 -4.89 -31.70 1.03
CA MET A 392 -4.99 -33.08 1.48
C MET A 392 -6.19 -33.80 0.85
N SER A 393 -7.36 -33.15 0.83
CA SER A 393 -8.58 -33.73 0.24
C SER A 393 -8.42 -34.00 -1.25
N VAL A 394 -7.93 -33.01 -2.01
CA VAL A 394 -7.70 -33.12 -3.47
C VAL A 394 -6.63 -34.17 -3.76
N SER A 395 -5.53 -34.19 -3.01
CA SER A 395 -4.45 -35.18 -3.17
C SER A 395 -4.98 -36.61 -3.01
N GLU A 396 -5.74 -36.88 -1.95
CA GLU A 396 -6.31 -38.20 -1.68
C GLU A 396 -7.33 -38.62 -2.76
N LEU A 397 -8.19 -37.70 -3.21
CA LEU A 397 -9.19 -37.99 -4.25
C LEU A 397 -8.57 -38.22 -5.61
N VAL A 398 -7.58 -37.42 -6.02
CA VAL A 398 -6.86 -37.63 -7.28
C VAL A 398 -6.06 -38.94 -7.25
N GLN A 399 -5.43 -39.25 -6.11
CA GLN A 399 -4.74 -40.52 -5.92
C GLN A 399 -5.71 -41.72 -6.03
N ASN A 400 -6.87 -41.64 -5.40
CA ASN A 400 -7.91 -42.67 -5.51
C ASN A 400 -8.37 -42.86 -6.97
N ALA A 401 -8.53 -41.79 -7.73
CA ALA A 401 -8.89 -41.85 -9.14
C ALA A 401 -7.83 -42.62 -9.95
N VAL A 402 -6.54 -42.38 -9.69
CA VAL A 402 -5.45 -43.07 -10.37
C VAL A 402 -5.30 -44.52 -9.92
N GLU A 403 -5.24 -44.79 -8.61
CA GLU A 403 -4.98 -46.14 -8.07
C GLU A 403 -6.17 -47.08 -8.28
N HIS A 404 -7.40 -46.60 -8.10
CA HIS A 404 -8.59 -47.41 -8.10
C HIS A 404 -9.45 -47.25 -9.37
N GLY A 405 -9.51 -46.02 -9.92
CA GLY A 405 -10.27 -45.73 -11.13
C GLY A 405 -9.55 -46.17 -12.39
N LEU A 406 -8.36 -45.65 -12.65
CA LEU A 406 -7.60 -45.91 -13.87
C LEU A 406 -6.83 -47.23 -13.83
N ALA A 407 -6.26 -47.58 -12.65
CA ALA A 407 -5.47 -48.80 -12.43
C ALA A 407 -4.43 -49.05 -13.55
N ALA A 408 -4.38 -50.27 -14.14
CA ALA A 408 -3.45 -50.66 -15.18
C ALA A 408 -3.84 -50.15 -16.58
N ASP A 409 -5.09 -49.72 -16.78
CA ASP A 409 -5.61 -49.37 -18.12
C ASP A 409 -5.21 -47.93 -18.53
N GLY A 410 -4.75 -47.11 -17.59
CA GLY A 410 -4.49 -45.70 -17.79
C GLY A 410 -5.76 -44.87 -18.03
N GLY A 411 -5.61 -43.58 -18.36
CA GLY A 411 -6.74 -42.72 -18.67
C GLY A 411 -6.53 -41.27 -18.23
N THR A 412 -7.66 -40.58 -18.02
CA THR A 412 -7.67 -39.14 -17.74
C THR A 412 -8.34 -38.85 -16.40
N VAL A 413 -7.70 -37.99 -15.59
CA VAL A 413 -8.31 -37.37 -14.41
C VAL A 413 -8.50 -35.89 -14.65
N THR A 414 -9.72 -35.40 -14.50
CA THR A 414 -10.05 -33.99 -14.62
C THR A 414 -10.38 -33.39 -13.25
N LEU A 415 -9.88 -32.20 -12.98
CA LEU A 415 -10.13 -31.42 -11.77
C LEU A 415 -10.77 -30.09 -12.20
N ASP A 416 -12.02 -29.89 -11.83
CA ASP A 416 -12.73 -28.63 -12.07
C ASP A 416 -13.01 -27.91 -10.75
N ALA A 417 -12.81 -26.57 -10.75
CA ALA A 417 -13.04 -25.75 -9.57
C ALA A 417 -13.94 -24.56 -9.91
N MET A 418 -15.03 -24.41 -9.18
CA MET A 418 -15.98 -23.32 -9.33
C MET A 418 -16.20 -22.64 -7.99
N ARG A 419 -15.85 -21.35 -7.90
CA ARG A 419 -16.10 -20.51 -6.73
C ARG A 419 -17.38 -19.72 -6.92
N SER A 420 -18.23 -19.72 -5.90
CA SER A 420 -19.53 -19.05 -5.91
C SER A 420 -19.80 -18.38 -4.56
N ARG A 421 -20.65 -17.35 -4.57
CA ARG A 421 -21.08 -16.67 -3.36
C ARG A 421 -22.58 -16.83 -3.19
N LEU A 422 -22.99 -17.52 -2.12
CA LEU A 422 -24.39 -17.75 -1.82
C LEU A 422 -24.70 -17.31 -0.39
N ASP A 423 -25.72 -16.49 -0.19
CA ASP A 423 -26.16 -15.96 1.12
C ASP A 423 -25.04 -15.31 1.94
N GLY A 424 -24.06 -14.72 1.23
CA GLY A 424 -22.90 -14.11 1.86
C GLY A 424 -21.80 -15.08 2.28
N GLU A 425 -21.97 -16.40 2.08
CA GLU A 425 -20.94 -17.41 2.25
C GLU A 425 -20.13 -17.60 0.96
N ASP A 426 -18.83 -17.87 1.10
CA ASP A 426 -17.93 -18.17 0.00
C ASP A 426 -17.84 -19.70 -0.14
N LEU A 427 -18.36 -20.20 -1.24
CA LEU A 427 -18.45 -21.62 -1.53
C LEU A 427 -17.51 -22.00 -2.67
N LEU A 428 -16.78 -23.07 -2.48
CA LEU A 428 -15.93 -23.68 -3.49
C LEU A 428 -16.46 -25.07 -3.82
N THR A 429 -16.88 -25.25 -5.05
CA THR A 429 -17.29 -26.55 -5.60
C THR A 429 -16.14 -27.12 -6.42
N ILE A 430 -15.70 -28.31 -6.08
CA ILE A 430 -14.64 -29.04 -6.74
C ILE A 430 -15.22 -30.33 -7.30
N THR A 431 -14.97 -30.58 -8.58
CA THR A 431 -15.38 -31.83 -9.23
C THR A 431 -14.14 -32.55 -9.76
N ILE A 432 -13.97 -33.78 -9.32
CA ILE A 432 -12.89 -34.67 -9.77
C ILE A 432 -13.53 -35.82 -10.54
N GLU A 433 -13.11 -35.99 -11.77
CA GLU A 433 -13.64 -37.04 -12.64
C GLU A 433 -12.51 -37.90 -13.20
N ASP A 434 -12.72 -39.22 -13.20
CA ASP A 434 -11.91 -40.20 -13.93
C ASP A 434 -12.72 -40.88 -15.05
N ASP A 435 -12.06 -41.38 -16.06
CA ASP A 435 -12.64 -42.18 -17.16
C ASP A 435 -12.37 -43.70 -16.99
N GLY A 436 -12.06 -44.14 -15.77
CA GLY A 436 -11.66 -45.46 -15.39
C GLY A 436 -12.81 -46.47 -15.22
N ARG A 437 -12.61 -47.41 -14.32
CA ARG A 437 -13.56 -48.55 -14.09
C ARG A 437 -14.86 -48.14 -13.42
N GLY A 438 -14.86 -46.97 -12.75
CA GLY A 438 -15.99 -46.48 -11.97
C GLY A 438 -16.13 -47.12 -10.59
N LEU A 439 -17.09 -46.62 -9.82
CA LEU A 439 -17.36 -47.10 -8.46
C LEU A 439 -17.84 -48.56 -8.46
N PRO A 440 -17.36 -49.38 -7.52
CA PRO A 440 -17.95 -50.69 -7.25
C PRO A 440 -19.44 -50.56 -6.95
N PRO A 441 -20.27 -51.58 -7.34
CA PRO A 441 -21.71 -51.55 -7.14
C PRO A 441 -22.14 -51.38 -5.65
N GLU A 442 -21.29 -51.80 -4.73
CA GLU A 442 -21.48 -51.71 -3.29
C GLU A 442 -21.34 -50.31 -2.73
N LEU A 443 -20.66 -49.42 -3.49
CA LEU A 443 -20.42 -48.01 -3.18
C LEU A 443 -21.34 -47.06 -3.98
N ALA A 444 -22.34 -47.57 -4.69
CA ALA A 444 -23.29 -46.80 -5.46
C ALA A 444 -24.22 -45.93 -4.58
N PRO A 445 -24.75 -44.79 -5.07
CA PRO A 445 -25.42 -43.72 -4.29
C PRO A 445 -26.62 -44.14 -3.44
N ALA A 446 -27.25 -45.29 -3.71
CA ALA A 446 -28.38 -45.80 -2.90
C ALA A 446 -28.01 -46.17 -1.45
N SER A 447 -26.72 -46.31 -1.14
CA SER A 447 -26.18 -46.65 0.19
C SER A 447 -25.55 -45.47 0.94
N MET A 448 -25.32 -44.33 0.28
CA MET A 448 -24.58 -43.13 0.83
C MET A 448 -25.46 -42.02 1.42
N GLY A 449 -26.77 -42.19 1.46
CA GLY A 449 -27.72 -41.14 1.84
C GLY A 449 -27.90 -40.82 3.33
N ARG A 450 -27.08 -41.34 4.25
CA ARG A 450 -27.13 -41.00 5.69
C ARG A 450 -25.75 -41.06 6.33
N LEU A 451 -25.35 -39.97 6.94
CA LEU A 451 -24.09 -39.72 7.66
C LEU A 451 -23.85 -40.60 8.93
N ASP A 452 -24.72 -41.53 9.25
CA ASP A 452 -24.72 -42.31 10.52
C ASP A 452 -24.19 -43.76 10.41
N ARG A 453 -23.61 -44.17 9.26
CA ARG A 453 -23.01 -45.50 9.14
C ARG A 453 -21.54 -45.43 8.77
N PRO A 454 -20.67 -46.33 9.36
CA PRO A 454 -19.29 -46.43 8.94
C PRO A 454 -19.22 -46.73 7.44
N HIS A 455 -18.58 -45.87 6.67
CA HIS A 455 -18.45 -45.99 5.22
C HIS A 455 -17.64 -47.25 4.89
N PRO A 456 -18.05 -48.07 3.91
CA PRO A 456 -17.28 -49.23 3.44
C PRO A 456 -16.10 -48.84 2.57
N GLY A 457 -15.58 -47.60 2.70
CA GLY A 457 -14.40 -47.09 1.99
C GLY A 457 -13.14 -47.30 2.80
N GLY A 458 -11.98 -47.29 2.11
CA GLY A 458 -10.66 -47.33 2.73
C GLY A 458 -10.38 -46.10 3.62
N LEU A 459 -9.23 -46.13 4.31
CA LEU A 459 -8.79 -45.05 5.23
C LEU A 459 -8.80 -43.67 4.58
N GLY A 460 -8.38 -43.56 3.31
CA GLY A 460 -8.36 -42.31 2.56
C GLY A 460 -9.73 -41.63 2.42
N THR A 461 -10.77 -42.43 2.10
CA THR A 461 -12.16 -41.91 1.98
C THR A 461 -12.69 -41.39 3.32
N GLN A 462 -12.37 -42.04 4.42
CA GLN A 462 -12.76 -41.58 5.76
C GLN A 462 -12.08 -40.27 6.13
N ILE A 463 -10.81 -40.14 5.83
CA ILE A 463 -10.04 -38.90 6.07
C ILE A 463 -10.60 -37.74 5.26
N VAL A 464 -10.83 -37.94 3.96
CA VAL A 464 -11.43 -36.90 3.11
C VAL A 464 -12.78 -36.46 3.64
N THR A 465 -13.62 -37.41 4.05
CA THR A 465 -14.93 -37.09 4.63
C THR A 465 -14.83 -36.27 5.90
N SER A 466 -13.88 -36.60 6.80
CA SER A 466 -13.61 -35.80 8.01
C SER A 466 -13.11 -34.40 7.67
N LEU A 467 -12.14 -34.26 6.76
CA LEU A 467 -11.59 -33.00 6.35
C LEU A 467 -12.64 -32.05 5.71
N VAL A 468 -13.53 -32.62 4.88
CA VAL A 468 -14.64 -31.89 4.27
C VAL A 468 -15.67 -31.45 5.32
N GLN A 469 -15.94 -32.27 6.35
CA GLN A 469 -16.80 -31.89 7.45
C GLN A 469 -16.21 -30.76 8.29
N ASP A 470 -14.89 -30.76 8.53
CA ASP A 470 -14.18 -29.64 9.21
C ASP A 470 -14.33 -28.33 8.45
N MET A 471 -14.41 -28.38 7.12
CA MET A 471 -14.71 -27.24 6.25
C MET A 471 -16.22 -26.94 6.13
N ARG A 472 -17.07 -27.56 6.95
CA ARG A 472 -18.55 -27.49 6.87
C ARG A 472 -19.08 -27.76 5.47
N GLY A 473 -18.40 -28.63 4.75
CA GLY A 473 -18.67 -29.00 3.37
C GLY A 473 -19.46 -30.28 3.24
N THR A 474 -19.69 -30.67 2.01
CA THR A 474 -20.33 -31.93 1.63
C THR A 474 -19.52 -32.59 0.53
N ILE A 475 -19.51 -33.90 0.50
CA ILE A 475 -18.86 -34.70 -0.54
C ILE A 475 -19.81 -35.79 -1.04
N THR A 476 -19.85 -35.95 -2.35
CA THR A 476 -20.69 -36.98 -3.01
C THR A 476 -19.88 -37.73 -4.07
N TRP A 477 -20.18 -39.02 -4.21
CA TRP A 477 -19.57 -39.88 -5.22
C TRP A 477 -20.66 -40.39 -6.16
N GLN A 478 -20.39 -40.34 -7.46
CA GLN A 478 -21.33 -40.78 -8.49
C GLN A 478 -20.59 -41.58 -9.56
N ARG A 479 -21.29 -42.52 -10.17
CA ARG A 479 -20.78 -43.24 -11.35
C ARG A 479 -20.93 -42.35 -12.58
N ARG A 480 -19.85 -42.16 -13.32
CA ARG A 480 -19.85 -41.40 -14.57
C ARG A 480 -20.35 -42.27 -15.72
N SER A 481 -21.11 -41.70 -16.63
CA SER A 481 -21.54 -42.38 -17.87
C SER A 481 -20.62 -41.91 -19.05
N PRO A 482 -20.15 -42.82 -19.92
CA PRO A 482 -20.43 -44.25 -19.97
C PRO A 482 -19.59 -45.08 -18.99
N ARG A 483 -18.47 -44.55 -18.46
CA ARG A 483 -17.63 -45.21 -17.44
C ARG A 483 -16.82 -44.17 -16.68
N GLY A 484 -16.38 -44.55 -15.46
CA GLY A 484 -15.58 -43.70 -14.57
C GLY A 484 -16.33 -43.28 -13.31
N THR A 485 -15.70 -42.44 -12.48
CA THR A 485 -16.24 -41.87 -11.28
C THR A 485 -16.27 -40.36 -11.34
N THR A 486 -17.29 -39.73 -10.79
CA THR A 486 -17.34 -38.30 -10.48
C THR A 486 -17.42 -38.10 -8.98
N VAL A 487 -16.50 -37.38 -8.41
CA VAL A 487 -16.52 -36.95 -7.00
C VAL A 487 -16.75 -35.46 -6.98
N GLN A 488 -17.80 -35.01 -6.28
CA GLN A 488 -18.07 -33.61 -6.08
C GLN A 488 -17.93 -33.26 -4.59
N LEU A 489 -17.09 -32.26 -4.31
CA LEU A 489 -16.84 -31.69 -3.01
C LEU A 489 -17.29 -30.23 -3.01
N VAL A 490 -18.09 -29.86 -2.01
CA VAL A 490 -18.47 -28.47 -1.77
C VAL A 490 -17.92 -28.06 -0.42
N ALA A 491 -17.05 -27.05 -0.39
CA ALA A 491 -16.44 -26.52 0.83
C ALA A 491 -16.90 -25.09 1.09
N ARG A 492 -17.07 -24.75 2.37
CA ARG A 492 -17.28 -23.37 2.81
C ARG A 492 -15.95 -22.78 3.22
N LEU A 493 -15.52 -21.73 2.52
CA LEU A 493 -14.25 -21.09 2.80
C LEU A 493 -14.38 -20.06 3.93
N ARG A 494 -13.34 -19.98 4.76
CA ARG A 494 -13.23 -18.93 5.78
C ARG A 494 -12.99 -17.59 5.09
N ARG A 495 -13.57 -16.54 5.63
CA ARG A 495 -13.35 -15.20 5.08
C ARG A 495 -11.95 -14.71 5.44
N SER A 496 -11.20 -14.27 4.45
CA SER A 496 -10.11 -13.34 4.68
C SER A 496 -10.72 -12.03 5.18
N THR A 497 -10.31 -11.53 6.33
CA THR A 497 -10.79 -10.29 6.94
C THR A 497 -10.27 -9.03 6.22
N ASP A 498 -9.51 -9.21 5.13
CA ASP A 498 -8.94 -8.12 4.35
C ASP A 498 -9.53 -8.09 2.93
N PHE A 499 -10.53 -7.24 2.77
CA PHE A 499 -10.87 -6.54 1.53
C PHE A 499 -11.24 -5.10 1.86
#